data_981d6bef36372c8e2b73938081017352
#
_entry.id   981d6bef36372c8e2b73938081017352
#
_cell.length_a   1.000
_cell.length_b   1.000
_cell.length_c   1.000
_cell.angle_alpha   90.00
_cell.angle_beta   90.00
_cell.angle_gamma   90.00
#
_symmetry.space_group_name_H-M   'P 1'
#
loop_
_entity.id
_entity.type
_entity.pdbx_description
1 polymer ?
#
loop_
_entity_poly.entity_id
_entity_poly.type
_entity_poly.pdbx_seq_one_letter_code
_entity_poly.pdbx_strand_id
1 'polypeptide(L)'
;MWNLQSIPPGVVTATFLLFFFNAGLPVPDLFMYTSICYRLARTCMWLGIFGLVAVICAVSWQVFGRYVLNNTPTWAESLALLLVIYVTMLGVAVGVRDAGHIGLESMLLLAPDSLRLKMEYLIHFLIGVFGAAMSWNCAFLAMSVWGYRLPTLWISEGWRYVPAAVAGVLIVMFSIEHIIALAKGREVEPAWA
;
A
#
# COMPACT_ATOMS: atom_id res chain seq x y z
N MET A 1 42.26 2.73 -2.02
CA MET A 1 41.30 3.73 -2.54
C MET A 1 40.60 3.10 -3.72
N TRP A 2 39.41 2.51 -3.52
CA TRP A 2 38.67 1.84 -4.58
C TRP A 2 37.89 2.87 -5.38
N ASN A 3 38.16 2.94 -6.66
CA ASN A 3 37.51 3.89 -7.58
C ASN A 3 36.12 3.35 -7.97
N LEU A 4 35.08 3.83 -7.31
CA LEU A 4 33.68 3.45 -7.57
C LEU A 4 33.11 3.95 -8.89
N GLN A 5 33.88 4.76 -9.66
CA GLN A 5 33.44 5.33 -10.93
C GLN A 5 33.63 4.40 -12.15
N SER A 6 34.28 3.24 -11.96
CA SER A 6 34.57 2.30 -13.08
C SER A 6 33.57 1.13 -13.18
N ILE A 7 32.54 1.08 -12.36
CA ILE A 7 31.54 -0.01 -12.43
C ILE A 7 30.45 0.42 -13.42
N PRO A 8 30.30 -0.27 -14.56
CA PRO A 8 29.24 0.04 -15.52
C PRO A 8 27.88 -0.16 -14.86
N PRO A 9 26.89 0.70 -15.13
CA PRO A 9 25.58 0.69 -14.46
C PRO A 9 24.85 -0.66 -14.54
N GLY A 10 25.16 -1.48 -15.55
CA GLY A 10 24.62 -2.83 -15.70
C GLY A 10 25.15 -3.86 -14.68
N VAL A 11 26.33 -3.66 -14.09
CA VAL A 11 26.92 -4.63 -13.15
C VAL A 11 26.27 -4.57 -11.79
N VAL A 12 25.92 -3.37 -11.31
CA VAL A 12 25.23 -3.20 -10.03
C VAL A 12 23.82 -3.79 -10.12
N THR A 13 23.14 -3.56 -11.26
CA THR A 13 21.80 -4.12 -11.53
C THR A 13 21.87 -5.64 -11.70
N ALA A 14 22.90 -6.15 -12.40
CA ALA A 14 23.09 -7.59 -12.54
C ALA A 14 23.44 -8.28 -11.21
N THR A 15 24.28 -7.65 -10.37
CA THR A 15 24.63 -8.21 -9.05
C THR A 15 23.42 -8.22 -8.10
N PHE A 16 22.58 -7.18 -8.15
CA PHE A 16 21.35 -7.11 -7.35
C PHE A 16 20.31 -8.13 -7.86
N LEU A 17 20.15 -8.25 -9.19
CA LEU A 17 19.30 -9.28 -9.81
C LEU A 17 19.83 -10.69 -9.55
N LEU A 18 21.16 -10.90 -9.57
CA LEU A 18 21.78 -12.18 -9.24
C LEU A 18 21.63 -12.53 -7.77
N PHE A 19 21.65 -11.56 -6.86
CA PHE A 19 21.38 -11.79 -5.44
C PHE A 19 19.92 -12.23 -5.22
N PHE A 20 18.96 -11.58 -5.88
CA PHE A 20 17.54 -11.99 -5.84
C PHE A 20 17.29 -13.30 -6.60
N PHE A 21 17.99 -13.53 -7.71
CA PHE A 21 17.86 -14.76 -8.49
C PHE A 21 18.49 -15.98 -7.78
N ASN A 22 19.57 -15.76 -7.03
CA ASN A 22 20.24 -16.81 -6.23
C ASN A 22 19.51 -17.12 -4.91
N ALA A 23 18.57 -16.27 -4.50
CA ALA A 23 17.68 -16.52 -3.35
C ALA A 23 16.60 -17.58 -3.65
N GLY A 24 16.58 -18.17 -4.87
CA GLY A 24 15.70 -19.30 -5.21
C GLY A 24 14.21 -18.97 -5.17
N LEU A 25 13.85 -17.68 -5.14
CA LEU A 25 12.47 -17.28 -5.27
C LEU A 25 12.04 -17.52 -6.72
N PRO A 26 11.02 -18.36 -6.99
CA PRO A 26 10.48 -18.49 -8.32
C PRO A 26 10.03 -17.09 -8.76
N VAL A 27 10.70 -16.52 -9.79
CA VAL A 27 10.20 -15.32 -10.45
C VAL A 27 8.91 -15.77 -11.15
N PRO A 28 7.73 -15.50 -10.58
CA PRO A 28 6.48 -15.87 -11.24
C PRO A 28 6.49 -15.17 -12.60
N ASP A 29 5.92 -15.83 -13.61
CA ASP A 29 5.77 -15.23 -14.92
C ASP A 29 5.26 -13.80 -14.72
N LEU A 30 6.05 -12.82 -15.15
CA LEU A 30 5.81 -11.40 -14.83
C LEU A 30 4.38 -11.00 -15.16
N PHE A 31 3.84 -11.58 -16.21
CA PHE A 31 2.46 -11.37 -16.65
C PHE A 31 1.44 -11.85 -15.58
N MET A 32 1.72 -12.95 -14.91
CA MET A 32 0.83 -13.48 -13.87
C MET A 32 0.91 -12.63 -12.59
N TYR A 33 2.11 -12.17 -12.22
CA TYR A 33 2.30 -11.32 -11.04
C TYR A 33 1.62 -9.95 -11.21
N THR A 34 1.84 -9.25 -12.33
CA THR A 34 1.17 -7.98 -12.66
C THR A 34 -0.35 -8.13 -12.75
N SER A 35 -0.85 -9.25 -13.30
CA SER A 35 -2.29 -9.51 -13.34
C SER A 35 -2.89 -9.70 -11.94
N ILE A 36 -2.16 -10.33 -11.03
CA ILE A 36 -2.58 -10.49 -9.63
C ILE A 36 -2.60 -9.11 -8.93
N CYS A 37 -1.51 -8.34 -9.05
CA CYS A 37 -1.43 -6.99 -8.47
C CYS A 37 -2.53 -6.07 -8.99
N TYR A 38 -2.81 -6.10 -10.30
CA TYR A 38 -3.90 -5.35 -10.92
C TYR A 38 -5.28 -5.72 -10.35
N ARG A 39 -5.57 -7.03 -10.24
CA ARG A 39 -6.85 -7.51 -9.66
C ARG A 39 -6.98 -7.12 -8.19
N LEU A 40 -5.90 -7.24 -7.42
CA LEU A 40 -5.88 -6.84 -6.01
C LEU A 40 -6.13 -5.33 -5.87
N ALA A 41 -5.43 -4.49 -6.63
CA ALA A 41 -5.62 -3.05 -6.60
C ALA A 41 -7.05 -2.66 -6.98
N ARG A 42 -7.60 -3.24 -8.05
CA ARG A 42 -8.98 -3.02 -8.47
C ARG A 42 -10.00 -3.45 -7.41
N THR A 43 -9.77 -4.58 -6.76
CA THR A 43 -10.62 -5.05 -5.66
C THR A 43 -10.54 -4.10 -4.46
N CYS A 44 -9.34 -3.65 -4.07
CA CYS A 44 -9.15 -2.67 -3.00
C CYS A 44 -9.84 -1.34 -3.33
N MET A 45 -9.79 -0.89 -4.59
CA MET A 45 -10.48 0.32 -5.03
C MET A 45 -12.00 0.19 -4.88
N TRP A 46 -12.60 -0.92 -5.31
CA TRP A 46 -14.03 -1.16 -5.13
C TRP A 46 -14.42 -1.25 -3.65
N LEU A 47 -13.62 -1.96 -2.84
CA LEU A 47 -13.83 -2.01 -1.38
C LEU A 47 -13.74 -0.62 -0.75
N GLY A 48 -12.81 0.21 -1.22
CA GLY A 48 -12.67 1.60 -0.79
C GLY A 48 -13.93 2.42 -1.11
N ILE A 49 -14.47 2.31 -2.33
CA ILE A 49 -15.71 3.01 -2.75
C ILE A 49 -16.90 2.57 -1.89
N PHE A 50 -17.12 1.27 -1.75
CA PHE A 50 -18.20 0.76 -0.90
C PHE A 50 -18.01 1.16 0.57
N GLY A 51 -16.77 1.13 1.08
CA GLY A 51 -16.43 1.59 2.42
C GLY A 51 -16.76 3.07 2.62
N LEU A 52 -16.45 3.92 1.63
CA LEU A 52 -16.76 5.34 1.69
C LEU A 52 -18.27 5.60 1.73
N VAL A 53 -19.05 4.89 0.90
CA VAL A 53 -20.52 4.95 0.95
C VAL A 53 -21.05 4.51 2.30
N ALA A 54 -20.48 3.43 2.87
CA ALA A 54 -20.87 2.95 4.19
C ALA A 54 -20.55 3.97 5.30
N VAL A 55 -19.40 4.69 5.21
CA VAL A 55 -19.09 5.80 6.13
C VAL A 55 -20.15 6.90 6.04
N ILE A 56 -20.52 7.32 4.83
CA ILE A 56 -21.55 8.35 4.63
C ILE A 56 -22.87 7.91 5.25
N CYS A 57 -23.29 6.65 5.01
CA CYS A 57 -24.52 6.11 5.59
C CYS A 57 -24.47 6.06 7.12
N ALA A 58 -23.33 5.62 7.71
CA ALA A 58 -23.18 5.54 9.16
C ALA A 58 -23.24 6.91 9.82
N VAL A 59 -22.54 7.90 9.24
CA VAL A 59 -22.55 9.29 9.73
C VAL A 59 -23.92 9.92 9.57
N SER A 60 -24.59 9.72 8.43
CA SER A 60 -25.97 10.22 8.21
C SER A 60 -26.94 9.63 9.21
N TRP A 61 -26.84 8.33 9.50
CA TRP A 61 -27.63 7.67 10.53
C TRP A 61 -27.37 8.23 11.92
N GLN A 62 -26.10 8.48 12.26
CA GLN A 62 -25.73 9.10 13.54
C GLN A 62 -26.33 10.49 13.69
N VAL A 63 -26.26 11.33 12.64
CA VAL A 63 -26.82 12.68 12.64
C VAL A 63 -28.35 12.62 12.79
N PHE A 64 -29.02 11.75 12.03
CA PHE A 64 -30.46 11.54 12.13
C PHE A 64 -30.87 11.09 13.53
N GLY A 65 -30.17 10.12 14.11
CA GLY A 65 -30.41 9.64 15.46
C GLY A 65 -30.28 10.75 16.52
N ARG A 66 -29.29 11.61 16.34
CA ARG A 66 -29.02 12.71 17.27
C ARG A 66 -30.11 13.81 17.23
N TYR A 67 -30.51 14.24 16.01
CA TYR A 67 -31.38 15.40 15.85
C TYR A 67 -32.87 15.05 15.75
N VAL A 68 -33.23 13.87 15.25
CA VAL A 68 -34.62 13.45 15.06
C VAL A 68 -35.09 12.52 16.17
N LEU A 69 -34.28 11.51 16.53
CA LEU A 69 -34.65 10.53 17.54
C LEU A 69 -34.23 10.93 18.94
N ASN A 70 -33.48 12.02 19.11
CA ASN A 70 -32.92 12.46 20.40
C ASN A 70 -32.12 11.36 21.12
N ASN A 71 -31.62 10.39 20.39
CA ASN A 71 -30.86 9.25 20.86
C ASN A 71 -29.64 9.04 19.97
N THR A 72 -28.45 9.28 20.49
CA THR A 72 -27.21 9.18 19.71
C THR A 72 -26.71 7.74 19.72
N PRO A 73 -26.74 7.02 18.58
CA PRO A 73 -26.19 5.68 18.49
C PRO A 73 -24.67 5.72 18.53
N THR A 74 -24.07 5.47 19.71
CA THR A 74 -22.60 5.52 19.93
C THR A 74 -21.83 4.51 19.09
N TRP A 75 -22.47 3.40 18.69
CA TRP A 75 -21.88 2.40 17.81
C TRP A 75 -21.62 2.93 16.39
N ALA A 76 -22.46 3.85 15.90
CA ALA A 76 -22.33 4.39 14.54
C ALA A 76 -21.07 5.24 14.39
N GLU A 77 -20.70 6.01 15.41
CA GLU A 77 -19.46 6.78 15.43
C GLU A 77 -18.23 5.86 15.39
N SER A 78 -18.20 4.84 16.26
CA SER A 78 -17.10 3.89 16.29
C SER A 78 -16.98 3.07 15.02
N LEU A 79 -18.10 2.73 14.38
CA LEU A 79 -18.13 2.06 13.09
C LEU A 79 -17.60 2.95 11.98
N ALA A 80 -18.02 4.22 11.94
CA ALA A 80 -17.54 5.18 10.94
C ALA A 80 -16.03 5.40 11.04
N LEU A 81 -15.49 5.56 12.27
CA LEU A 81 -14.05 5.68 12.49
C LEU A 81 -13.28 4.44 12.02
N LEU A 82 -13.81 3.24 12.32
CA LEU A 82 -13.20 2.00 11.86
C LEU A 82 -13.19 1.91 10.34
N LEU A 83 -14.31 2.19 9.67
CA LEU A 83 -14.44 2.16 8.22
C LEU A 83 -13.50 3.18 7.56
N VAL A 84 -13.35 4.38 8.12
CA VAL A 84 -12.42 5.41 7.59
C VAL A 84 -11.00 4.87 7.60
N ILE A 85 -10.55 4.19 8.67
CA ILE A 85 -9.21 3.59 8.71
C ILE A 85 -9.05 2.54 7.60
N TYR A 86 -10.06 1.67 7.38
CA TYR A 86 -10.02 0.67 6.31
C TYR A 86 -9.93 1.31 4.93
N VAL A 87 -10.80 2.28 4.63
CA VAL A 87 -10.84 2.98 3.35
C VAL A 87 -9.52 3.71 3.09
N THR A 88 -9.00 4.41 4.11
CA THR A 88 -7.75 5.16 3.99
C THR A 88 -6.56 4.24 3.73
N MET A 89 -6.43 3.15 4.47
CA MET A 89 -5.30 2.23 4.32
C MET A 89 -5.33 1.49 2.98
N LEU A 90 -6.51 1.06 2.52
CA LEU A 90 -6.65 0.48 1.18
C LEU A 90 -6.36 1.51 0.08
N GLY A 91 -6.84 2.75 0.26
CA GLY A 91 -6.58 3.85 -0.67
C GLY A 91 -5.09 4.20 -0.78
N VAL A 92 -4.37 4.22 0.36
CA VAL A 92 -2.91 4.42 0.37
C VAL A 92 -2.19 3.31 -0.40
N ALA A 93 -2.57 2.04 -0.19
CA ALA A 93 -1.94 0.94 -0.90
C ALA A 93 -2.16 1.02 -2.43
N VAL A 94 -3.39 1.34 -2.88
CA VAL A 94 -3.70 1.55 -4.29
C VAL A 94 -2.97 2.79 -4.83
N GLY A 95 -2.93 3.88 -4.05
CA GLY A 95 -2.23 5.11 -4.40
C GLY A 95 -0.72 4.90 -4.63
N VAL A 96 -0.08 4.05 -3.85
CA VAL A 96 1.33 3.66 -4.06
C VAL A 96 1.51 2.96 -5.41
N ARG A 97 0.55 2.14 -5.83
CA ARG A 97 0.61 1.44 -7.12
C ARG A 97 0.32 2.37 -8.30
N ASP A 98 -0.74 3.15 -8.22
CA ASP A 98 -1.29 3.88 -9.38
C ASP A 98 -0.75 5.32 -9.49
N ALA A 99 -0.44 5.97 -8.35
CA ALA A 99 -0.03 7.37 -8.28
C ALA A 99 1.44 7.57 -7.91
N GLY A 100 2.20 6.49 -7.75
CA GLY A 100 3.60 6.52 -7.32
C GLY A 100 4.53 7.39 -8.18
N HIS A 101 4.08 7.79 -9.36
CA HIS A 101 4.89 8.52 -10.32
C HIS A 101 4.53 10.01 -10.51
N ILE A 102 3.27 10.41 -10.29
CA ILE A 102 2.80 11.75 -10.70
C ILE A 102 3.49 12.90 -9.94
N GLY A 103 3.77 12.76 -8.65
CA GLY A 103 4.41 13.82 -7.86
C GLY A 103 5.94 13.87 -8.04
N LEU A 104 6.58 12.73 -8.25
CA LEU A 104 8.03 12.62 -8.43
C LEU A 104 8.47 12.83 -9.87
N GLU A 105 7.64 12.50 -10.84
CA GLU A 105 7.94 12.65 -12.25
C GLU A 105 8.27 14.09 -12.61
N SER A 106 7.57 15.06 -12.03
CA SER A 106 7.86 16.48 -12.24
C SER A 106 9.23 16.91 -11.69
N MET A 107 9.71 16.31 -10.61
CA MET A 107 11.06 16.58 -10.09
C MET A 107 12.13 15.78 -10.84
N LEU A 108 11.80 14.59 -11.30
CA LEU A 108 12.71 13.70 -12.05
C LEU A 108 12.93 14.18 -13.48
N LEU A 109 12.00 14.95 -14.07
CA LEU A 109 12.18 15.59 -15.39
C LEU A 109 13.34 16.60 -15.42
N LEU A 110 13.76 17.12 -14.26
CA LEU A 110 14.90 18.03 -14.10
C LEU A 110 16.24 17.29 -13.94
N ALA A 111 16.21 15.97 -13.73
CA ALA A 111 17.40 15.16 -13.49
C ALA A 111 17.87 14.46 -14.78
N PRO A 112 19.19 14.25 -14.98
CA PRO A 112 19.69 13.45 -16.11
C PRO A 112 19.19 11.99 -16.01
N ASP A 113 18.93 11.35 -17.15
CA ASP A 113 18.29 10.03 -17.25
C ASP A 113 18.94 8.94 -16.39
N SER A 114 20.26 8.97 -16.26
CA SER A 114 21.01 8.01 -15.43
C SER A 114 20.75 8.18 -13.91
N LEU A 115 20.44 9.39 -13.48
CA LEU A 115 20.10 9.70 -12.07
C LEU A 115 18.63 9.37 -11.81
N ARG A 116 17.77 9.67 -12.77
CA ARG A 116 16.34 9.38 -12.72
C ARG A 116 16.07 7.91 -12.38
N LEU A 117 16.62 6.98 -13.16
CA LEU A 117 16.45 5.54 -12.93
C LEU A 117 16.90 5.10 -11.53
N LYS A 118 18.06 5.60 -11.06
CA LYS A 118 18.57 5.26 -9.73
C LYS A 118 17.66 5.77 -8.61
N MET A 119 17.10 6.97 -8.78
CA MET A 119 16.17 7.54 -7.82
C MET A 119 14.85 6.77 -7.79
N GLU A 120 14.30 6.38 -8.93
CA GLU A 120 13.09 5.56 -9.03
C GLU A 120 13.27 4.23 -8.29
N TYR A 121 14.38 3.52 -8.51
CA TYR A 121 14.70 2.30 -7.76
C TYR A 121 14.79 2.54 -6.25
N LEU A 122 15.48 3.61 -5.84
CA LEU A 122 15.65 3.94 -4.43
C LEU A 122 14.30 4.23 -3.77
N ILE A 123 13.42 4.97 -4.44
CA ILE A 123 12.10 5.34 -3.95
C ILE A 123 11.24 4.10 -3.73
N HIS A 124 11.12 3.25 -4.75
CA HIS A 124 10.31 2.03 -4.61
C HIS A 124 10.90 1.06 -3.58
N PHE A 125 12.23 1.00 -3.45
CA PHE A 125 12.87 0.24 -2.39
C PHE A 125 12.52 0.77 -0.99
N LEU A 126 12.60 2.09 -0.78
CA LEU A 126 12.26 2.72 0.50
C LEU A 126 10.77 2.55 0.84
N ILE A 127 9.89 2.69 -0.14
CA ILE A 127 8.45 2.45 0.02
C ILE A 127 8.20 0.99 0.42
N GLY A 128 8.87 0.04 -0.21
CA GLY A 128 8.78 -1.38 0.14
C GLY A 128 9.24 -1.67 1.56
N VAL A 129 10.39 -1.11 1.98
CA VAL A 129 10.93 -1.23 3.35
C VAL A 129 9.94 -0.63 4.36
N PHE A 130 9.40 0.55 4.06
CA PHE A 130 8.38 1.19 4.91
C PHE A 130 7.13 0.32 5.03
N GLY A 131 6.62 -0.22 3.92
CA GLY A 131 5.47 -1.13 3.90
C GLY A 131 5.70 -2.38 4.74
N ALA A 132 6.89 -2.98 4.66
CA ALA A 132 7.26 -4.15 5.46
C ALA A 132 7.31 -3.82 6.96
N ALA A 133 7.94 -2.71 7.33
CA ALA A 133 8.00 -2.24 8.72
C ALA A 133 6.60 -1.93 9.27
N MET A 134 5.76 -1.26 8.48
CA MET A 134 4.37 -0.96 8.84
C MET A 134 3.56 -2.25 9.05
N SER A 135 3.65 -3.19 8.12
CA SER A 135 2.94 -4.47 8.22
C SER A 135 3.33 -5.24 9.47
N TRP A 136 4.64 -5.36 9.72
CA TRP A 136 5.16 -6.09 10.89
C TRP A 136 4.70 -5.46 12.21
N ASN A 137 4.90 -4.16 12.37
CA ASN A 137 4.54 -3.46 13.61
C ASN A 137 3.02 -3.46 13.84
N CYS A 138 2.21 -3.22 12.80
CA CYS A 138 0.75 -3.22 12.93
C CYS A 138 0.21 -4.62 13.20
N ALA A 139 0.77 -5.68 12.61
CA ALA A 139 0.39 -7.05 12.91
C ALA A 139 0.72 -7.42 14.36
N PHE A 140 1.92 -7.06 14.84
CA PHE A 140 2.31 -7.28 16.22
C PHE A 140 1.40 -6.52 17.20
N LEU A 141 1.08 -5.26 16.89
CA LEU A 141 0.18 -4.44 17.71
C LEU A 141 -1.24 -5.01 17.72
N ALA A 142 -1.75 -5.43 16.56
CA ALA A 142 -3.06 -6.08 16.47
C ALA A 142 -3.16 -7.30 17.39
N MET A 143 -2.12 -8.15 17.40
CA MET A 143 -2.05 -9.32 18.27
C MET A 143 -1.98 -8.94 19.75
N SER A 144 -1.21 -7.91 20.10
CA SER A 144 -1.03 -7.45 21.49
C SER A 144 -2.32 -6.93 22.11
N VAL A 145 -3.18 -6.29 21.32
CA VAL A 145 -4.45 -5.72 21.80
C VAL A 145 -5.67 -6.58 21.46
N TRP A 146 -5.47 -7.78 20.95
CA TRP A 146 -6.57 -8.66 20.51
C TRP A 146 -7.54 -9.02 21.63
N GLY A 147 -7.07 -9.12 22.86
CA GLY A 147 -7.88 -9.41 24.05
C GLY A 147 -8.75 -8.26 24.52
N TYR A 148 -8.46 -7.03 24.11
CA TYR A 148 -9.24 -5.85 24.50
C TYR A 148 -10.44 -5.68 23.56
N ARG A 149 -11.60 -5.31 24.12
CA ARG A 149 -12.82 -5.08 23.34
C ARG A 149 -13.17 -3.61 23.29
N LEU A 150 -13.59 -3.16 22.11
CA LEU A 150 -14.20 -1.85 21.92
C LEU A 150 -15.57 -1.83 22.60
N PRO A 151 -15.79 -0.94 23.59
CA PRO A 151 -17.03 -0.97 24.40
C PRO A 151 -18.31 -0.78 23.57
N THR A 152 -18.22 -0.06 22.45
CA THR A 152 -19.37 0.34 21.62
C THR A 152 -19.73 -0.69 20.54
N LEU A 153 -18.76 -1.46 20.03
CA LEU A 153 -18.96 -2.40 18.91
C LEU A 153 -18.83 -3.86 19.32
N TRP A 154 -18.40 -4.15 20.57
CA TRP A 154 -18.17 -5.50 21.11
C TRP A 154 -17.16 -6.35 20.30
N ILE A 155 -16.41 -5.72 19.38
CA ILE A 155 -15.34 -6.35 18.61
C ILE A 155 -13.98 -6.09 19.27
N SER A 156 -12.98 -6.91 18.91
CA SER A 156 -11.60 -6.71 19.37
C SER A 156 -11.03 -5.37 18.88
N GLU A 157 -10.26 -4.70 19.73
CA GLU A 157 -9.53 -3.48 19.37
C GLU A 157 -8.47 -3.73 18.29
N GLY A 158 -7.97 -4.96 18.18
CA GLY A 158 -7.03 -5.37 17.13
C GLY A 158 -7.53 -5.12 15.71
N TRP A 159 -8.85 -5.11 15.47
CA TRP A 159 -9.43 -4.81 14.16
C TRP A 159 -9.06 -3.42 13.59
N ARG A 160 -8.66 -2.47 14.42
CA ARG A 160 -8.18 -1.16 14.00
C ARG A 160 -6.83 -1.23 13.27
N TYR A 161 -6.00 -2.21 13.61
CA TYR A 161 -4.63 -2.34 13.09
C TYR A 161 -4.52 -3.30 11.91
N VAL A 162 -5.51 -4.19 11.74
CA VAL A 162 -5.58 -5.13 10.61
C VAL A 162 -5.46 -4.44 9.25
N PRO A 163 -6.20 -3.36 8.95
CA PRO A 163 -6.12 -2.73 7.62
C PRO A 163 -4.74 -2.13 7.34
N ALA A 164 -4.05 -1.60 8.36
CA ALA A 164 -2.69 -1.10 8.19
C ALA A 164 -1.68 -2.23 7.95
N ALA A 165 -1.83 -3.37 8.62
CA ALA A 165 -1.00 -4.53 8.38
C ALA A 165 -1.20 -5.09 6.96
N VAL A 166 -2.46 -5.20 6.49
CA VAL A 166 -2.79 -5.65 5.13
C VAL A 166 -2.27 -4.66 4.09
N ALA A 167 -2.49 -3.35 4.29
CA ALA A 167 -1.99 -2.32 3.39
C ALA A 167 -0.46 -2.36 3.28
N GLY A 168 0.26 -2.62 4.38
CA GLY A 168 1.71 -2.78 4.36
C GLY A 168 2.16 -3.93 3.48
N VAL A 169 1.49 -5.08 3.52
CA VAL A 169 1.77 -6.21 2.61
C VAL A 169 1.51 -5.82 1.16
N LEU A 170 0.39 -5.15 0.88
CA LEU A 170 0.05 -4.70 -0.47
C LEU A 170 1.08 -3.70 -1.01
N ILE A 171 1.53 -2.76 -0.18
CA ILE A 171 2.59 -1.79 -0.54
C ILE A 171 3.88 -2.52 -0.91
N VAL A 172 4.30 -3.53 -0.15
CA VAL A 172 5.48 -4.34 -0.49
C VAL A 172 5.30 -5.03 -1.84
N MET A 173 4.15 -5.66 -2.08
CA MET A 173 3.85 -6.34 -3.34
C MET A 173 3.89 -5.35 -4.53
N PHE A 174 3.28 -4.20 -4.39
CA PHE A 174 3.25 -3.18 -5.44
C PHE A 174 4.62 -2.53 -5.67
N SER A 175 5.42 -2.33 -4.61
CA SER A 175 6.80 -1.86 -4.75
C SER A 175 7.67 -2.84 -5.52
N ILE A 176 7.51 -4.14 -5.29
CA ILE A 176 8.20 -5.20 -6.05
C ILE A 176 7.74 -5.18 -7.51
N GLU A 177 6.43 -5.01 -7.78
CA GLU A 177 5.89 -4.87 -9.14
C GLU A 177 6.58 -3.73 -9.89
N HIS A 178 6.68 -2.54 -9.28
CA HIS A 178 7.34 -1.38 -9.87
C HIS A 178 8.84 -1.61 -10.12
N ILE A 179 9.57 -2.20 -9.16
CA ILE A 179 11.00 -2.51 -9.33
C ILE A 179 11.21 -3.47 -10.51
N ILE A 180 10.37 -4.48 -10.64
CA ILE A 180 10.46 -5.45 -11.75
C ILE A 180 10.08 -4.79 -13.09
N ALA A 181 9.06 -3.93 -13.12
CA ALA A 181 8.64 -3.18 -14.30
C ALA A 181 9.76 -2.24 -14.79
N LEU A 182 10.38 -1.47 -13.88
CA LEU A 182 11.54 -0.63 -14.17
C LEU A 182 12.72 -1.42 -14.72
N ALA A 183 13.02 -2.60 -14.16
CA ALA A 183 14.09 -3.46 -14.66
C ALA A 183 13.87 -3.95 -16.10
N LYS A 184 12.60 -4.05 -16.53
CA LYS A 184 12.19 -4.48 -17.88
C LYS A 184 11.83 -3.33 -18.81
N GLY A 185 11.98 -2.07 -18.36
CA GLY A 185 11.63 -0.88 -19.14
C GLY A 185 10.14 -0.81 -19.52
N ARG A 186 9.26 -1.32 -18.66
CA ARG A 186 7.80 -1.28 -18.83
C ARG A 186 7.20 -0.37 -17.78
N GLU A 187 6.10 0.28 -18.14
CA GLU A 187 5.28 1.03 -17.19
C GLU A 187 4.17 0.12 -16.58
N VAL A 188 3.79 0.40 -15.35
CA VAL A 188 2.69 -0.31 -14.68
C VAL A 188 1.38 0.37 -15.07
N GLU A 189 0.46 -0.39 -15.65
CA GLU A 189 -0.87 0.11 -16.00
C GLU A 189 -1.67 0.41 -14.73
N PRO A 190 -2.30 1.60 -14.63
CA PRO A 190 -3.09 1.96 -13.46
C PRO A 190 -4.36 1.11 -13.34
N ALA A 191 -4.83 0.86 -12.11
CA ALA A 191 -5.99 0.00 -11.84
C ALA A 191 -7.34 0.61 -12.28
N TRP A 192 -7.36 1.90 -12.57
CA TRP A 192 -8.55 2.64 -13.01
C TRP A 192 -8.71 2.72 -14.54
N ALA A 193 -7.71 2.27 -15.32
CA ALA A 193 -7.73 2.27 -16.78
C ALA A 193 -8.64 1.17 -17.36
#